data_d2ab184cc0cf62ea3a98d03ff98b75cf
#
_entry.id   d2ab184cc0cf62ea3a98d03ff98b75cf
#
_cell.length_a   1.000
_cell.length_b   1.000
_cell.length_c   1.000
_cell.angle_alpha   90.00
_cell.angle_beta   90.00
_cell.angle_gamma   90.00
#
_symmetry.space_group_name_H-M   'P 1'
#
loop_
_entity.id
_entity.type
_entity.pdbx_description
1 polymer ?
#
loop_
_entity_poly.entity_id
_entity_poly.type
_entity_poly.pdbx_seq_one_letter_code
_entity_poly.pdbx_strand_id
1 'polypeptide(L)'
;MSAGQQLLNMTKHRQLVLEFIRAYIRLHGVPPSYEVIAKGLGLKSKSNVHRIVHRLKEDGHLTVRPYKFHSIKLVDRSVKEVALL
;
A
#
# COMPACT_ATOMS: atom_id res chain seq x y z
N MET A 1 -3.59 -17.90 15.90
CA MET A 1 -3.95 -18.25 14.52
C MET A 1 -4.53 -17.09 13.73
N SER A 2 -5.25 -16.20 14.38
CA SER A 2 -5.88 -15.09 13.67
C SER A 2 -4.87 -14.19 12.95
N ALA A 3 -3.73 -13.93 13.56
CA ALA A 3 -2.71 -13.12 12.91
C ALA A 3 -2.15 -13.80 11.65
N GLY A 4 -1.95 -15.12 11.73
CA GLY A 4 -1.50 -15.87 10.57
C GLY A 4 -2.55 -15.89 9.46
N GLN A 5 -3.81 -15.97 9.83
CA GLN A 5 -4.88 -15.96 8.85
C GLN A 5 -5.01 -14.61 8.16
N GLN A 6 -4.77 -13.52 8.87
CA GLN A 6 -4.79 -12.20 8.25
C GLN A 6 -3.70 -12.06 7.20
N LEU A 7 -2.51 -12.58 7.48
CA LEU A 7 -1.44 -12.58 6.52
C LEU A 7 -1.76 -13.46 5.32
N LEU A 8 -2.43 -14.58 5.55
CA LEU A 8 -2.82 -15.48 4.47
C LEU A 8 -3.92 -14.90 3.60
N ASN A 9 -4.78 -14.04 4.18
CA ASN A 9 -5.84 -13.41 3.42
C ASN A 9 -5.32 -12.30 2.50
N MET A 10 -4.15 -11.77 2.80
CA MET A 10 -3.52 -10.79 1.93
C MET A 10 -2.58 -11.53 0.99
N THR A 11 -2.80 -11.39 -0.32
CA THR A 11 -1.93 -12.04 -1.28
C THR A 11 -0.50 -11.52 -1.14
N LYS A 12 0.44 -12.35 -1.56
CA LYS A 12 1.85 -11.99 -1.49
C LYS A 12 2.14 -10.70 -2.25
N HIS A 13 1.54 -10.53 -3.41
CA HIS A 13 1.73 -9.31 -4.20
C HIS A 13 1.20 -8.08 -3.49
N ARG A 14 0.04 -8.19 -2.87
CA ARG A 14 -0.52 -7.05 -2.12
C ARG A 14 0.37 -6.67 -0.96
N GLN A 15 0.88 -7.67 -0.25
CA GLN A 15 1.77 -7.43 0.86
C GLN A 15 3.06 -6.75 0.41
N LEU A 16 3.65 -7.22 -0.69
CA LEU A 16 4.87 -6.64 -1.23
C LEU A 16 4.66 -5.19 -1.67
N VAL A 17 3.52 -4.91 -2.31
CA VAL A 17 3.20 -3.54 -2.72
C VAL A 17 3.07 -2.63 -1.51
N LEU A 18 2.36 -3.08 -0.48
CA LEU A 18 2.17 -2.27 0.72
C LEU A 18 3.50 -1.97 1.41
N GLU A 19 4.35 -2.98 1.54
CA GLU A 19 5.66 -2.81 2.16
C GLU A 19 6.57 -1.91 1.33
N PHE A 20 6.51 -2.03 0.00
CA PHE A 20 7.26 -1.15 -0.88
C PHE A 20 6.85 0.31 -0.69
N ILE A 21 5.54 0.55 -0.64
CA ILE A 21 5.02 1.90 -0.44
C ILE A 21 5.50 2.48 0.89
N ARG A 22 5.45 1.70 1.96
CA ARG A 22 5.91 2.14 3.28
C ARG A 22 7.39 2.50 3.26
N ALA A 23 8.20 1.62 2.69
CA ALA A 23 9.64 1.85 2.63
C ALA A 23 9.96 3.07 1.78
N TYR A 24 9.28 3.21 0.66
CA TYR A 24 9.52 4.34 -0.23
C TYR A 24 9.19 5.66 0.46
N ILE A 25 8.05 5.74 1.13
CA ILE A 25 7.66 6.96 1.86
C ILE A 25 8.67 7.28 2.96
N ARG A 26 9.14 6.25 3.66
CA ARG A 26 10.14 6.43 4.72
C ARG A 26 11.44 7.00 4.17
N LEU A 27 11.87 6.52 3.01
CA LEU A 27 13.12 6.95 2.41
C LEU A 27 13.03 8.29 1.71
N HIS A 28 11.93 8.56 1.04
CA HIS A 28 11.81 9.71 0.16
C HIS A 28 10.86 10.80 0.66
N GLY A 29 10.05 10.49 1.65
CA GLY A 29 9.10 11.45 2.19
C GLY A 29 7.85 11.67 1.35
N VAL A 30 7.74 11.01 0.21
CA VAL A 30 6.58 11.09 -0.68
C VAL A 30 6.23 9.70 -1.17
N PRO A 31 4.96 9.44 -1.52
CA PRO A 31 4.58 8.13 -2.01
C PRO A 31 5.10 7.88 -3.43
N PRO A 32 5.31 6.60 -3.79
CA PRO A 32 5.74 6.25 -5.13
C PRO A 32 4.59 6.36 -6.12
N SER A 33 4.94 6.59 -7.40
CA SER A 33 3.97 6.47 -8.47
C SER A 33 3.73 4.98 -8.78
N TYR A 34 2.68 4.69 -9.52
CA TYR A 34 2.41 3.31 -9.93
C TYR A 34 3.53 2.76 -10.80
N GLU A 35 4.12 3.61 -11.63
CA GLU A 35 5.25 3.19 -12.45
C GLU A 35 6.45 2.81 -11.61
N VAL A 36 6.74 3.58 -10.58
CA VAL A 36 7.84 3.29 -9.65
C VAL A 36 7.58 1.97 -8.93
N ILE A 37 6.35 1.74 -8.49
CA ILE A 37 5.99 0.48 -7.83
C ILE A 37 6.20 -0.69 -8.79
N ALA A 38 5.71 -0.55 -10.02
CA ALA A 38 5.83 -1.62 -11.01
C ALA A 38 7.29 -1.96 -11.27
N LYS A 39 8.13 -0.96 -11.47
CA LYS A 39 9.55 -1.17 -11.72
C LYS A 39 10.26 -1.76 -10.51
N GLY A 40 9.95 -1.23 -9.33
CA GLY A 40 10.61 -1.68 -8.11
C GLY A 40 10.31 -3.12 -7.75
N LEU A 41 9.13 -3.60 -8.08
CA LEU A 41 8.71 -4.96 -7.76
C LEU A 41 8.73 -5.91 -8.96
N GLY A 42 9.20 -5.42 -10.12
CA GLY A 42 9.25 -6.26 -11.31
C GLY A 42 7.89 -6.66 -11.85
N LEU A 43 6.89 -5.83 -11.64
CA LEU A 43 5.55 -6.10 -12.16
C LEU A 43 5.44 -5.65 -13.60
N LYS A 44 4.69 -6.40 -14.40
CA LYS A 44 4.68 -6.21 -15.84
C LYS A 44 4.00 -4.94 -16.31
N SER A 45 3.04 -4.43 -15.53
CA SER A 45 2.28 -3.28 -16.00
C SER A 45 1.76 -2.45 -14.86
N LYS A 46 1.48 -1.18 -15.16
CA LYS A 46 0.82 -0.29 -14.20
C LYS A 46 -0.59 -0.75 -13.88
N SER A 47 -1.23 -1.45 -14.80
CA SER A 47 -2.58 -1.97 -14.56
C SER A 47 -2.61 -2.94 -13.39
N ASN A 48 -1.60 -3.80 -13.29
CA ASN A 48 -1.50 -4.70 -12.16
C ASN A 48 -1.32 -3.95 -10.85
N VAL A 49 -0.46 -2.93 -10.86
CA VAL A 49 -0.25 -2.09 -9.67
C VAL A 49 -1.55 -1.40 -9.29
N HIS A 50 -2.24 -0.83 -10.26
CA HIS A 50 -3.50 -0.13 -10.02
C HIS A 50 -4.50 -1.04 -9.34
N ARG A 51 -4.63 -2.26 -9.82
CA ARG A 51 -5.56 -3.23 -9.25
C ARG A 51 -5.19 -3.58 -7.80
N ILE A 52 -3.90 -3.81 -7.56
CA ILE A 52 -3.42 -4.15 -6.22
C ILE A 52 -3.62 -2.98 -5.26
N VAL A 53 -3.27 -1.78 -5.68
CA VAL A 53 -3.43 -0.57 -4.86
C VAL A 53 -4.91 -0.34 -4.55
N HIS A 54 -5.78 -0.54 -5.53
CA HIS A 54 -7.21 -0.40 -5.34
C HIS A 54 -7.72 -1.37 -4.29
N ARG A 55 -7.23 -2.60 -4.32
CA ARG A 55 -7.62 -3.60 -3.34
C ARG A 55 -7.14 -3.24 -1.95
N LEU A 56 -5.91 -2.73 -1.85
CA LEU A 56 -5.38 -2.27 -0.57
C LEU A 56 -6.20 -1.10 -0.01
N LYS A 57 -6.67 -0.24 -0.88
CA LYS A 57 -7.57 0.84 -0.50
C LYS A 57 -8.88 0.30 0.05
N GLU A 58 -9.47 -0.67 -0.63
CA GLU A 58 -10.72 -1.29 -0.16
C GLU A 58 -10.54 -1.97 1.19
N ASP A 59 -9.38 -2.57 1.41
CA ASP A 59 -9.08 -3.25 2.66
C ASP A 59 -8.72 -2.28 3.78
N GLY A 60 -8.63 -0.99 3.50
CA GLY A 60 -8.38 0.03 4.52
C GLY A 60 -6.92 0.24 4.88
N HIS A 61 -5.98 -0.25 4.07
CA HIS A 61 -4.55 -0.10 4.34
C HIS A 61 -3.99 1.22 3.85
N LEU A 62 -4.64 1.83 2.86
CA LEU A 62 -4.20 3.11 2.32
C LEU A 62 -5.38 3.85 1.70
N THR A 63 -5.15 5.13 1.40
CA THR A 63 -6.10 5.93 0.66
C THR A 63 -5.43 6.45 -0.60
N VAL A 64 -6.24 6.74 -1.61
CA VAL A 64 -5.75 7.26 -2.89
C VAL A 64 -6.64 8.44 -3.29
N ARG A 65 -6.03 9.56 -3.60
CA ARG A 65 -6.77 10.71 -4.11
C ARG A 65 -6.86 10.60 -5.63
N PRO A 66 -8.07 10.65 -6.19
CA PRO A 66 -8.21 10.63 -7.64
C PRO A 66 -7.60 11.90 -8.26
N TYR A 67 -7.13 11.77 -9.49
CA TYR A 67 -6.64 12.88 -10.32
C TYR A 67 -5.35 13.53 -9.85
N LYS A 68 -4.61 12.95 -8.91
CA LYS A 68 -3.33 13.49 -8.47
C LYS A 68 -2.25 12.44 -8.52
N PHE A 69 -1.07 12.85 -8.98
CA PHE A 69 0.12 12.01 -8.89
C PHE A 69 0.57 11.91 -7.43
N HIS A 70 1.20 10.81 -7.09
CA HIS A 70 1.72 10.60 -5.73
C HIS A 70 0.65 10.79 -4.67
N SER A 71 -0.53 10.24 -4.95
CA SER A 71 -1.71 10.46 -4.12
C SER A 71 -1.94 9.38 -3.07
N ILE A 72 -1.07 8.39 -2.99
CA ILE A 72 -1.20 7.30 -2.04
C ILE A 72 -0.85 7.80 -0.63
N LYS A 73 -1.72 7.49 0.32
CA LYS A 73 -1.47 7.81 1.72
C LYS A 73 -1.73 6.58 2.56
N LEU A 74 -0.78 6.23 3.41
CA LEU A 74 -0.93 5.09 4.29
C LEU A 74 -1.88 5.42 5.45
N VAL A 75 -2.67 4.42 5.83
CA VAL A 75 -3.52 4.53 7.02
C VAL A 75 -2.73 3.98 8.19
N ASP A 76 -2.49 4.83 9.18
CA ASP A 76 -1.73 4.44 10.36
C ASP A 76 -2.70 4.08 11.48
N ARG A 77 -2.96 2.81 11.61
CA ARG A 77 -3.88 2.31 12.63
C ARG A 77 -3.27 2.36 14.03
N SER A 78 -1.95 2.29 14.10
CA SER A 78 -1.26 2.36 15.40
C SER A 78 -1.47 3.70 16.06
N VAL A 79 -1.34 4.78 15.28
CA VAL A 79 -1.58 6.12 15.78
C VAL A 79 -3.03 6.27 16.25
N LYS A 80 -3.95 5.71 15.49
CA LYS A 80 -5.36 5.79 15.81
C LYS A 80 -5.66 5.08 17.14
N GLU A 81 -5.05 3.93 17.37
CA GLU A 81 -5.23 3.20 18.61
C GLU A 81 -4.68 3.98 19.79
N VAL A 82 -3.52 4.58 19.62
CA VAL A 82 -2.92 5.41 20.69
C VAL A 82 -3.82 6.58 21.02
N ALA A 83 -4.42 7.17 20.02
CA ALA A 83 -5.32 8.31 20.22
C ALA A 83 -6.55 7.93 21.03
N LEU A 84 -6.97 6.69 20.98
CA LEU A 84 -8.13 6.22 21.73
C LEU A 84 -7.82 5.94 23.20
N LEU A 85 -6.57 5.76 23.52
CA LEU A 85 -6.17 5.54 24.90
C LEU A 85 -6.09 6.82 25.67
#